data_41f8a34ca60da0c6d2955769d77ac776
#
_entry.id   41f8a34ca60da0c6d2955769d77ac776
#
_cell.length_a   1.000
_cell.length_b   1.000
_cell.length_c   1.000
_cell.angle_alpha   90.00
_cell.angle_beta   90.00
_cell.angle_gamma   90.00
#
_symmetry.space_group_name_H-M   'P 1'
#
loop_
_entity.id
_entity.type
_entity.pdbx_description
1 polymer ?
#
loop_
_entity_poly.entity_id
_entity_poly.type
_entity_poly.pdbx_seq_one_letter_code
_entity_poly.pdbx_strand_id
1 'polypeptide(L)'
;MRYVNDLIYRALFEVTFDNGLMRSRMSPIVQNMAVSRLPRANVFGNADDKLLDTSTWPSNALHGASTGWAAFVLSPQEVLYAGMHVGGVFHHSSFLCGAPVLASGMMRVENGRIRAIHEKNGHYRSQEIHLMAFLRLLQRKLPGTDWHDVDYTTFGGTTMTVGQKLNLPRKPAPPARPARIAPPPLPRQGHVRNLINRFNNS
;
A
#
# COMPACT_ATOMS: atom_id res chain seq x y z
N MET A 1 24.13 2.63 11.07
CA MET A 1 23.09 3.25 10.22
C MET A 1 23.63 3.40 8.82
N ARG A 2 22.87 3.04 7.80
CA ARG A 2 23.26 3.15 6.39
C ARG A 2 22.53 4.32 5.74
N TYR A 3 23.25 5.07 4.91
CA TYR A 3 22.74 6.20 4.16
C TYR A 3 22.84 5.94 2.66
N VAL A 4 21.82 6.36 1.91
CA VAL A 4 21.78 6.23 0.44
C VAL A 4 22.39 7.48 -0.17
N ASN A 5 23.71 7.52 -0.22
CA ASN A 5 24.46 8.68 -0.76
C ASN A 5 24.45 8.74 -2.29
N ASP A 6 24.29 7.59 -2.95
CA ASP A 6 24.27 7.48 -4.40
C ASP A 6 22.86 7.72 -4.94
N LEU A 7 22.73 8.62 -5.91
CA LEU A 7 21.46 8.96 -6.55
C LEU A 7 20.85 7.76 -7.31
N ILE A 8 21.69 6.91 -7.91
CA ILE A 8 21.24 5.70 -8.61
C ILE A 8 20.60 4.74 -7.61
N TYR A 9 21.24 4.52 -6.47
CA TYR A 9 20.66 3.69 -5.42
C TYR A 9 19.41 4.31 -4.80
N ARG A 10 19.36 5.63 -4.66
CA ARG A 10 18.18 6.34 -4.14
C ARG A 10 16.97 6.15 -5.05
N ALA A 11 17.18 6.17 -6.37
CA ALA A 11 16.11 5.95 -7.35
C ALA A 11 15.41 4.59 -7.19
N LEU A 12 16.07 3.60 -6.58
CA LEU A 12 15.48 2.29 -6.31
C LEU A 12 14.38 2.34 -5.23
N PHE A 13 14.42 3.33 -4.36
CA PHE A 13 13.42 3.51 -3.31
C PHE A 13 12.28 4.44 -3.74
N GLU A 14 12.37 5.02 -4.93
CA GLU A 14 11.37 5.93 -5.44
C GLU A 14 10.04 5.21 -5.69
N VAL A 15 8.96 5.83 -5.22
CA VAL A 15 7.59 5.41 -5.47
C VAL A 15 7.00 6.33 -6.52
N THR A 16 6.57 5.75 -7.61
CA THR A 16 5.86 6.43 -8.70
C THR A 16 4.35 6.18 -8.59
N PHE A 17 3.58 6.98 -9.32
CA PHE A 17 2.12 6.89 -9.34
C PHE A 17 1.67 6.74 -10.79
N ASP A 18 0.91 5.70 -11.05
CA ASP A 18 0.37 5.41 -12.37
C ASP A 18 -1.07 4.87 -12.26
N ASN A 19 -2.00 5.48 -12.98
CA ASN A 19 -3.43 5.10 -13.01
C ASN A 19 -4.06 4.92 -11.61
N GLY A 20 -3.69 5.80 -10.65
CA GLY A 20 -4.20 5.74 -9.28
C GLY A 20 -3.62 4.61 -8.43
N LEU A 21 -2.51 4.04 -8.85
CA LEU A 21 -1.77 3.00 -8.13
C LEU A 21 -0.33 3.45 -7.84
N MET A 22 0.22 2.96 -6.74
CA MET A 22 1.61 3.16 -6.36
C MET A 22 2.48 2.08 -6.99
N ARG A 23 3.62 2.49 -7.56
CA ARG A 23 4.60 1.61 -8.17
C ARG A 23 5.96 1.78 -7.53
N SER A 24 6.78 0.77 -7.59
CA SER A 24 8.17 0.79 -7.15
C SER A 24 9.05 0.12 -8.19
N ARG A 25 10.20 0.70 -8.43
CA ARG A 25 11.23 0.11 -9.31
C ARG A 25 11.94 -1.07 -8.68
N MET A 26 11.66 -1.37 -7.41
CA MET A 26 12.42 -2.36 -6.68
C MET A 26 11.55 -3.53 -6.23
N SER A 27 11.95 -4.74 -6.60
CA SER A 27 11.38 -5.94 -6.01
C SER A 27 11.75 -6.05 -4.52
N PRO A 28 10.93 -6.67 -3.65
CA PRO A 28 11.25 -6.89 -2.24
C PRO A 28 12.61 -7.58 -2.02
N ILE A 29 13.01 -8.46 -2.94
CA ILE A 29 14.30 -9.17 -2.88
C ILE A 29 15.46 -8.17 -3.04
N VAL A 30 15.38 -7.26 -4.02
CA VAL A 30 16.42 -6.26 -4.27
C VAL A 30 16.46 -5.23 -3.15
N GLN A 31 15.32 -4.83 -2.59
CA GLN A 31 15.29 -3.96 -1.40
C GLN A 31 15.96 -4.60 -0.20
N ASN A 32 15.71 -5.88 0.05
CA ASN A 32 16.36 -6.60 1.14
C ASN A 32 17.88 -6.69 0.93
N MET A 33 18.34 -6.92 -0.29
CA MET A 33 19.75 -6.90 -0.65
C MET A 33 20.35 -5.49 -0.52
N ALA A 34 19.64 -4.46 -0.93
CA ALA A 34 20.10 -3.07 -0.81
C ALA A 34 20.22 -2.60 0.64
N VAL A 35 19.37 -3.10 1.54
CA VAL A 35 19.45 -2.83 2.97
C VAL A 35 20.58 -3.64 3.64
N SER A 36 20.81 -4.90 3.24
CA SER A 36 21.83 -5.76 3.79
C SER A 36 23.22 -5.56 3.17
N ARG A 37 23.27 -5.36 1.85
CA ARG A 37 24.50 -5.09 1.09
C ARG A 37 24.12 -4.19 -0.07
N LEU A 38 24.66 -2.97 -0.16
CA LEU A 38 24.46 -2.14 -1.35
C LEU A 38 24.99 -2.92 -2.56
N PRO A 39 24.14 -3.29 -3.53
CA PRO A 39 24.59 -4.06 -4.68
C PRO A 39 25.54 -3.24 -5.53
N ARG A 40 26.51 -3.90 -6.18
CA ARG A 40 27.33 -3.22 -7.20
C ARG A 40 26.48 -2.86 -8.41
N ALA A 41 26.78 -1.77 -9.08
CA ALA A 41 25.99 -1.11 -10.12
C ALA A 41 25.45 -2.00 -11.27
N ASN A 42 25.99 -3.21 -11.46
CA ASN A 42 25.60 -4.12 -12.54
C ASN A 42 24.37 -4.98 -12.28
N VAL A 43 23.71 -4.86 -11.11
CA VAL A 43 22.50 -5.63 -10.75
C VAL A 43 21.22 -4.94 -11.24
N PHE A 44 21.33 -3.77 -11.84
CA PHE A 44 20.21 -2.90 -12.25
C PHE A 44 19.68 -3.16 -13.66
N GLY A 45 19.94 -4.33 -14.23
CA GLY A 45 19.27 -4.74 -15.47
C GLY A 45 17.76 -4.76 -15.26
N ASN A 46 17.04 -3.85 -15.93
CA ASN A 46 15.58 -3.77 -16.01
C ASN A 46 14.86 -3.87 -14.64
N ALA A 47 14.92 -2.80 -13.87
CA ALA A 47 14.00 -2.61 -12.76
C ALA A 47 12.59 -2.41 -13.33
N ASP A 48 11.87 -3.48 -13.54
CA ASP A 48 10.46 -3.43 -13.94
C ASP A 48 9.69 -2.62 -12.91
N ASP A 49 9.01 -1.60 -13.37
CA ASP A 49 8.13 -0.75 -12.56
C ASP A 49 6.91 -1.59 -12.12
N LYS A 50 6.99 -2.17 -10.94
CA LYS A 50 5.98 -3.09 -10.40
C LYS A 50 5.05 -2.38 -9.44
N LEU A 51 3.84 -2.91 -9.28
CA LEU A 51 2.96 -2.46 -8.21
C LEU A 51 3.67 -2.59 -6.87
N LEU A 52 3.66 -1.52 -6.10
CA LEU A 52 4.22 -1.55 -4.75
C LEU A 52 3.35 -2.46 -3.88
N ASP A 53 3.98 -3.45 -3.27
CA ASP A 53 3.34 -4.34 -2.32
C ASP A 53 4.27 -4.55 -1.11
N THR A 54 3.82 -4.11 0.05
CA THR A 54 4.59 -4.21 1.29
C THR A 54 4.15 -5.37 2.17
N SER A 55 3.14 -6.14 1.76
CA SER A 55 2.46 -7.15 2.60
C SER A 55 3.40 -8.16 3.25
N THR A 56 4.49 -8.51 2.58
CA THR A 56 5.50 -9.46 3.06
C THR A 56 6.74 -8.80 3.68
N TRP A 57 6.78 -7.45 3.72
CA TRP A 57 7.97 -6.77 4.19
C TRP A 57 8.11 -6.88 5.71
N PRO A 58 9.25 -7.39 6.22
CA PRO A 58 9.52 -7.37 7.64
C PRO A 58 9.70 -5.92 8.11
N SER A 59 9.14 -5.60 9.24
CA SER A 59 9.30 -4.28 9.88
C SER A 59 9.42 -4.43 11.39
N ASN A 60 10.36 -3.72 11.97
CA ASN A 60 10.50 -3.59 13.43
C ASN A 60 10.28 -2.14 13.91
N ALA A 61 9.67 -1.31 13.07
CA ALA A 61 9.42 0.09 13.37
C ALA A 61 8.32 0.28 14.42
N LEU A 62 7.31 -0.57 14.42
CA LEU A 62 6.19 -0.54 15.35
C LEU A 62 6.43 -1.55 16.46
N HIS A 63 5.91 -1.30 17.67
CA HIS A 63 6.06 -2.22 18.79
C HIS A 63 5.45 -3.59 18.44
N GLY A 64 6.31 -4.62 18.47
CA GLY A 64 5.99 -5.96 18.02
C GLY A 64 6.48 -6.24 16.59
N ALA A 65 6.70 -7.52 16.26
CA ALA A 65 7.08 -7.95 14.91
C ALA A 65 5.88 -7.74 13.98
N SER A 66 5.80 -6.57 13.36
CA SER A 66 4.75 -6.26 12.38
C SER A 66 5.31 -6.41 10.97
N THR A 67 4.65 -7.22 10.15
CA THR A 67 4.90 -7.29 8.71
C THR A 67 4.03 -6.29 7.96
N GLY A 68 4.42 -5.97 6.74
CA GLY A 68 3.60 -5.18 5.85
C GLY A 68 3.78 -3.67 5.93
N TRP A 69 4.72 -3.16 6.71
CA TRP A 69 4.97 -1.74 6.85
C TRP A 69 6.26 -1.30 6.17
N ALA A 70 6.17 -0.27 5.34
CA ALA A 70 7.31 0.45 4.78
C ALA A 70 7.53 1.78 5.51
N ALA A 71 8.79 2.13 5.75
CA ALA A 71 9.14 3.52 6.06
C ALA A 71 9.02 4.35 4.79
N PHE A 72 8.50 5.57 4.89
CA PHE A 72 8.50 6.52 3.78
C PHE A 72 9.07 7.88 4.17
N VAL A 73 9.59 8.58 3.18
CA VAL A 73 9.90 10.01 3.25
C VAL A 73 9.44 10.70 1.97
N LEU A 74 8.93 11.91 2.12
CA LEU A 74 8.60 12.80 1.01
C LEU A 74 9.69 13.90 0.95
N SER A 75 10.43 13.96 -0.15
CA SER A 75 11.47 14.97 -0.33
C SER A 75 10.89 16.37 -0.55
N PRO A 76 11.70 17.44 -0.41
CA PRO A 76 11.28 18.80 -0.76
C PRO A 76 10.84 18.98 -2.23
N GLN A 77 11.24 18.07 -3.13
CA GLN A 77 10.85 18.05 -4.54
C GLN A 77 9.59 17.19 -4.78
N GLU A 78 8.85 16.83 -3.73
CA GLU A 78 7.66 15.97 -3.77
C GLU A 78 7.93 14.57 -4.35
N VAL A 79 9.17 14.06 -4.27
CA VAL A 79 9.50 12.68 -4.61
C VAL A 79 9.28 11.81 -3.36
N LEU A 80 8.45 10.78 -3.50
CA LEU A 80 8.18 9.82 -2.44
C LEU A 80 9.18 8.67 -2.52
N TYR A 81 9.80 8.35 -1.39
CA TYR A 81 10.68 7.20 -1.23
C TYR A 81 10.08 6.26 -0.18
N ALA A 82 10.17 4.95 -0.44
CA ALA A 82 9.72 3.92 0.49
C ALA A 82 10.68 2.73 0.53
N GLY A 83 10.78 2.12 1.69
CA GLY A 83 11.63 0.94 1.89
C GLY A 83 11.34 0.24 3.21
N MET A 84 11.95 -0.94 3.38
CA MET A 84 11.87 -1.67 4.63
C MET A 84 12.52 -0.87 5.76
N HIS A 85 11.90 -0.88 6.92
CA HIS A 85 12.48 -0.30 8.13
C HIS A 85 13.22 -1.39 8.91
N VAL A 86 14.53 -1.26 9.03
CA VAL A 86 15.38 -2.20 9.76
C VAL A 86 16.08 -1.46 10.90
N GLY A 87 15.69 -1.76 12.14
CA GLY A 87 16.22 -1.12 13.34
C GLY A 87 17.75 -1.16 13.38
N GLY A 88 18.37 -0.02 13.69
CA GLY A 88 19.82 0.11 13.73
C GLY A 88 20.53 0.12 12.36
N VAL A 89 19.85 -0.23 11.27
CA VAL A 89 20.44 -0.37 9.94
C VAL A 89 19.89 0.65 8.95
N PHE A 90 18.58 0.65 8.71
CA PHE A 90 17.93 1.48 7.70
C PHE A 90 16.65 2.12 8.26
N HIS A 91 16.61 3.45 8.24
CA HIS A 91 15.55 4.27 8.82
C HIS A 91 15.08 5.36 7.84
N HIS A 92 14.12 6.17 8.24
CA HIS A 92 13.66 7.32 7.48
C HIS A 92 14.82 8.24 7.02
N SER A 93 15.76 8.56 7.91
CA SER A 93 16.91 9.41 7.56
C SER A 93 17.89 8.76 6.58
N SER A 94 17.80 7.45 6.36
CA SER A 94 18.69 6.74 5.43
C SER A 94 18.44 7.11 3.97
N PHE A 95 17.18 7.42 3.58
CA PHE A 95 16.82 7.73 2.20
C PHE A 95 17.52 8.96 1.64
N LEU A 96 17.55 10.05 2.43
CA LEU A 96 18.07 11.36 2.02
C LEU A 96 19.30 11.80 2.83
N CYS A 97 20.02 10.85 3.43
CA CYS A 97 21.22 11.13 4.23
C CYS A 97 20.98 12.14 5.37
N GLY A 98 19.80 12.13 5.97
CA GLY A 98 19.42 13.07 7.02
C GLY A 98 19.00 14.45 6.53
N ALA A 99 18.96 14.70 5.21
CA ALA A 99 18.48 15.95 4.65
C ALA A 99 17.01 16.20 5.02
N PRO A 100 16.55 17.47 5.03
CA PRO A 100 15.16 17.82 5.32
C PRO A 100 14.14 17.08 4.44
N VAL A 101 12.98 16.78 4.99
CA VAL A 101 11.86 16.14 4.29
C VAL A 101 10.57 16.93 4.52
N LEU A 102 9.65 16.88 3.57
CA LEU A 102 8.30 17.43 3.73
C LEU A 102 7.45 16.61 4.69
N ALA A 103 7.58 15.28 4.63
CA ALA A 103 6.87 14.37 5.52
C ALA A 103 7.65 13.05 5.64
N SER A 104 7.39 12.33 6.72
CA SER A 104 7.89 10.96 6.94
C SER A 104 6.94 10.20 7.85
N GLY A 105 6.92 8.89 7.70
CA GLY A 105 6.06 8.00 8.48
C GLY A 105 6.17 6.55 8.01
N MET A 106 5.19 5.75 8.40
CA MET A 106 5.07 4.36 7.96
C MET A 106 3.81 4.22 7.09
N MET A 107 3.86 3.35 6.08
CA MET A 107 2.69 3.06 5.24
C MET A 107 2.59 1.56 4.94
N ARG A 108 1.36 1.09 4.74
CA ARG A 108 1.05 -0.22 4.16
C ARG A 108 0.46 -0.04 2.77
N VAL A 109 0.97 -0.80 1.82
CA VAL A 109 0.50 -0.81 0.44
C VAL A 109 0.34 -2.26 0.00
N GLU A 110 -0.78 -2.58 -0.61
CA GLU A 110 -1.09 -3.90 -1.15
C GLU A 110 -1.47 -3.77 -2.61
N ASN A 111 -0.74 -4.43 -3.50
CA ASN A 111 -0.97 -4.37 -4.95
C ASN A 111 -1.14 -2.93 -5.46
N GLY A 112 -0.25 -2.03 -5.07
CA GLY A 112 -0.27 -0.61 -5.44
C GLY A 112 -1.32 0.24 -4.73
N ARG A 113 -2.17 -0.32 -3.87
CA ARG A 113 -3.21 0.41 -3.14
C ARG A 113 -2.78 0.70 -1.71
N ILE A 114 -2.82 1.96 -1.32
CA ILE A 114 -2.56 2.36 0.07
C ILE A 114 -3.64 1.77 0.98
N ARG A 115 -3.22 1.15 2.11
CA ARG A 115 -4.10 0.53 3.10
C ARG A 115 -4.03 1.18 4.46
N ALA A 116 -2.85 1.65 4.83
CA ALA A 116 -2.69 2.29 6.14
C ALA A 116 -1.53 3.28 6.14
N ILE A 117 -1.62 4.28 6.99
CA ILE A 117 -0.59 5.28 7.27
C ILE A 117 -0.45 5.41 8.78
N HIS A 118 0.79 5.50 9.26
CA HIS A 118 1.11 5.71 10.66
C HIS A 118 2.11 6.86 10.80
N GLU A 119 1.88 7.76 11.77
CA GLU A 119 2.70 8.95 12.01
C GLU A 119 4.11 8.66 12.52
N LYS A 120 4.47 7.41 12.85
CA LYS A 120 5.78 7.07 13.37
C LYS A 120 6.89 7.37 12.36
N ASN A 121 7.74 8.33 12.66
CA ASN A 121 8.74 8.86 11.74
C ASN A 121 10.16 8.98 12.33
N GLY A 122 10.38 8.48 13.54
CA GLY A 122 11.69 8.45 14.17
C GLY A 122 12.28 9.87 14.37
N HIS A 123 13.44 10.11 13.74
CA HIS A 123 14.24 11.32 13.98
C HIS A 123 13.67 12.60 13.33
N TYR A 124 12.84 12.50 12.29
CA TYR A 124 12.32 13.68 11.60
C TYR A 124 11.26 14.45 12.38
N ARG A 125 10.59 13.78 13.33
CA ARG A 125 9.54 14.39 14.16
C ARG A 125 8.52 15.19 13.34
N SER A 126 8.09 14.61 12.20
CA SER A 126 7.07 15.23 11.35
C SER A 126 5.84 15.60 12.18
N GLN A 127 5.45 16.87 12.11
CA GLN A 127 4.27 17.38 12.79
C GLN A 127 3.02 17.06 11.96
N GLU A 128 1.85 17.22 12.56
CA GLU A 128 0.57 16.96 11.90
C GLU A 128 0.42 17.71 10.58
N ILE A 129 0.85 18.97 10.49
CA ILE A 129 0.75 19.78 9.28
C ILE A 129 1.51 19.14 8.10
N HIS A 130 2.66 18.53 8.36
CA HIS A 130 3.46 17.86 7.33
C HIS A 130 2.74 16.62 6.80
N LEU A 131 2.14 15.84 7.71
CA LEU A 131 1.37 14.64 7.33
C LEU A 131 0.07 15.01 6.62
N MET A 132 -0.61 16.07 7.04
CA MET A 132 -1.77 16.58 6.32
C MET A 132 -1.42 16.99 4.89
N ALA A 133 -0.28 17.65 4.66
CA ALA A 133 0.20 17.98 3.32
C ALA A 133 0.47 16.71 2.49
N PHE A 134 1.09 15.70 3.10
CA PHE A 134 1.31 14.39 2.48
C PHE A 134 0.01 13.69 2.10
N LEU A 135 -0.97 13.63 3.00
CA LEU A 135 -2.28 13.03 2.71
C LEU A 135 -2.98 13.72 1.53
N ARG A 136 -2.92 15.05 1.45
CA ARG A 136 -3.46 15.82 0.32
C ARG A 136 -2.71 15.55 -0.98
N LEU A 137 -1.40 15.36 -0.93
CA LEU A 137 -0.62 14.91 -2.09
C LEU A 137 -1.11 13.55 -2.56
N LEU A 138 -1.25 12.59 -1.67
CA LEU A 138 -1.75 11.25 -2.01
C LEU A 138 -3.15 11.31 -2.63
N GLN A 139 -4.04 12.15 -2.12
CA GLN A 139 -5.38 12.34 -2.73
C GLN A 139 -5.30 12.75 -4.20
N ARG A 140 -4.39 13.66 -4.53
CA ARG A 140 -4.19 14.11 -5.93
C ARG A 140 -3.57 13.01 -6.80
N LYS A 141 -2.64 12.21 -6.24
CA LYS A 141 -1.88 11.18 -6.96
C LYS A 141 -2.61 9.85 -7.10
N LEU A 142 -3.57 9.58 -6.22
CA LEU A 142 -4.32 8.32 -6.14
C LEU A 142 -5.83 8.55 -6.33
N PRO A 143 -6.26 9.07 -7.50
CA PRO A 143 -7.68 9.26 -7.77
C PRO A 143 -8.41 7.91 -7.73
N GLY A 144 -9.63 7.91 -7.19
CA GLY A 144 -10.43 6.68 -7.06
C GLY A 144 -10.20 5.89 -5.76
N THR A 145 -9.20 6.24 -4.95
CA THR A 145 -9.04 5.65 -3.61
C THR A 145 -10.22 6.05 -2.71
N ASP A 146 -10.82 5.06 -2.05
CA ASP A 146 -11.74 5.35 -0.95
C ASP A 146 -10.94 5.59 0.33
N TRP A 147 -10.83 6.84 0.73
CA TRP A 147 -10.03 7.25 1.88
C TRP A 147 -10.65 6.85 3.23
N HIS A 148 -11.91 6.39 3.22
CA HIS A 148 -12.53 5.79 4.40
C HIS A 148 -12.17 4.32 4.60
N ASP A 149 -11.52 3.68 3.59
CA ASP A 149 -10.97 2.33 3.67
C ASP A 149 -9.46 2.32 3.98
N VAL A 150 -8.85 3.50 4.19
CA VAL A 150 -7.42 3.63 4.51
C VAL A 150 -7.27 4.01 5.97
N ASP A 151 -6.62 3.14 6.75
CA ASP A 151 -6.36 3.36 8.16
C ASP A 151 -5.33 4.49 8.37
N TYR A 152 -5.53 5.28 9.41
CA TYR A 152 -4.60 6.30 9.87
C TYR A 152 -4.39 6.17 11.36
N THR A 153 -3.13 6.00 11.77
CA THR A 153 -2.77 5.92 13.19
C THR A 153 -1.85 7.07 13.56
N THR A 154 -2.25 7.83 14.58
CA THR A 154 -1.46 8.93 15.14
C THR A 154 -0.24 8.41 15.88
N PHE A 155 0.72 9.30 16.17
CA PHE A 155 1.88 8.95 16.99
C PHE A 155 1.47 8.45 18.41
N GLY A 156 0.40 8.99 18.96
CA GLY A 156 -0.18 8.58 20.25
C GLY A 156 -0.99 7.27 20.20
N GLY A 157 -1.08 6.60 19.03
CA GLY A 157 -1.77 5.32 18.91
C GLY A 157 -3.27 5.41 18.61
N THR A 158 -3.84 6.62 18.46
CA THR A 158 -5.25 6.77 18.07
C THR A 158 -5.41 6.38 16.60
N THR A 159 -6.34 5.47 16.32
CA THR A 159 -6.65 5.00 14.96
C THR A 159 -7.97 5.59 14.47
N MET A 160 -7.99 6.04 13.22
CA MET A 160 -9.14 6.54 12.48
C MET A 160 -8.92 6.23 11.01
N THR A 161 -9.84 6.60 10.12
CA THR A 161 -9.56 6.52 8.68
C THR A 161 -8.93 7.82 8.17
N VAL A 162 -8.22 7.74 7.04
CA VAL A 162 -7.71 8.94 6.36
C VAL A 162 -8.88 9.87 5.96
N GLY A 163 -10.02 9.28 5.54
CA GLY A 163 -11.23 10.06 5.24
C GLY A 163 -11.73 10.86 6.44
N GLN A 164 -11.71 10.29 7.64
CA GLN A 164 -12.03 11.00 8.90
C GLN A 164 -10.97 12.07 9.20
N LYS A 165 -9.68 11.75 9.09
CA LYS A 165 -8.58 12.69 9.32
C LYS A 165 -8.66 13.92 8.43
N LEU A 166 -9.07 13.74 7.17
CA LEU A 166 -9.21 14.79 6.17
C LEU A 166 -10.61 15.45 6.16
N ASN A 167 -11.51 14.99 7.02
CA ASN A 167 -12.92 15.43 7.06
C ASN A 167 -13.62 15.32 5.70
N LEU A 168 -13.43 14.19 5.01
CA LEU A 168 -14.04 13.94 3.71
C LEU A 168 -15.46 13.42 3.87
N PRO A 169 -16.40 13.79 2.94
CA PRO A 169 -17.72 13.19 2.92
C PRO A 169 -17.63 11.70 2.60
N ARG A 170 -18.43 10.86 3.26
CA ARG A 170 -18.57 9.46 2.88
C ARG A 170 -19.30 9.36 1.54
N LYS A 171 -18.79 8.51 0.65
CA LYS A 171 -19.53 8.14 -0.55
C LYS A 171 -20.83 7.43 -0.12
N PRO A 172 -21.97 7.72 -0.79
CA PRO A 172 -23.19 6.95 -0.54
C PRO A 172 -22.92 5.48 -0.82
N ALA A 173 -23.46 4.60 0.02
CA ALA A 173 -23.35 3.17 -0.20
C ALA A 173 -23.92 2.84 -1.60
N PRO A 174 -23.27 1.95 -2.37
CA PRO A 174 -23.85 1.49 -3.62
C PRO A 174 -25.24 0.89 -3.34
N PRO A 175 -26.22 1.09 -4.23
CA PRO A 175 -27.54 0.51 -4.04
C PRO A 175 -27.42 -0.99 -3.81
N ALA A 176 -28.19 -1.48 -2.85
CA ALA A 176 -28.20 -2.90 -2.52
C ALA A 176 -28.40 -3.71 -3.81
N ARG A 177 -27.50 -4.68 -4.05
CA ARG A 177 -27.68 -5.58 -5.19
C ARG A 177 -29.07 -6.20 -5.09
N PRO A 178 -29.91 -6.15 -6.15
CA PRO A 178 -31.19 -6.81 -6.10
C PRO A 178 -30.98 -8.26 -5.69
N ALA A 179 -31.80 -8.72 -4.75
CA ALA A 179 -31.72 -10.09 -4.26
C ALA A 179 -31.68 -11.04 -5.48
N ARG A 180 -30.69 -11.94 -5.52
CA ARG A 180 -30.64 -12.96 -6.56
C ARG A 180 -31.95 -13.73 -6.46
N ILE A 181 -32.80 -13.57 -7.49
CA ILE A 181 -33.98 -14.43 -7.61
C ILE A 181 -33.45 -15.86 -7.65
N ALA A 182 -33.78 -16.65 -6.65
CA ALA A 182 -33.41 -18.06 -6.62
C ALA A 182 -33.88 -18.70 -7.94
N PRO A 183 -33.05 -19.51 -8.62
CA PRO A 183 -33.51 -20.21 -9.80
C PRO A 183 -34.72 -21.07 -9.41
N PRO A 184 -35.72 -21.17 -10.29
CA PRO A 184 -36.90 -21.98 -10.01
C PRO A 184 -36.45 -23.42 -9.65
N PRO A 185 -37.11 -24.06 -8.69
CA PRO A 185 -36.76 -25.43 -8.29
C PRO A 185 -36.80 -26.33 -9.51
N LEU A 186 -35.73 -27.12 -9.68
CA LEU A 186 -35.67 -28.12 -10.74
C LEU A 186 -36.90 -29.06 -10.63
N PRO A 187 -37.55 -29.40 -11.75
CA PRO A 187 -38.68 -30.32 -11.73
C PRO A 187 -38.23 -31.64 -11.10
N ARG A 188 -39.03 -32.13 -10.15
CA ARG A 188 -38.74 -33.38 -9.44
C ARG A 188 -38.58 -34.52 -10.46
N GLN A 189 -37.51 -35.28 -10.37
CA GLN A 189 -37.13 -36.37 -11.30
C GLN A 189 -38.26 -37.43 -11.53
N GLY A 190 -39.33 -37.43 -10.75
CA GLY A 190 -40.47 -38.32 -10.93
C GLY A 190 -41.33 -38.01 -12.16
N HIS A 191 -41.29 -36.78 -12.71
CA HIS A 191 -42.12 -36.41 -13.87
C HIS A 191 -41.53 -36.84 -15.20
N VAL A 192 -40.24 -37.07 -15.28
CA VAL A 192 -39.55 -37.44 -16.52
C VAL A 192 -39.73 -38.94 -16.84
N ARG A 193 -39.83 -39.79 -15.81
CA ARG A 193 -40.09 -41.26 -16.03
C ARG A 193 -41.44 -41.55 -16.64
N ASN A 194 -42.47 -40.76 -16.32
CA ASN A 194 -43.81 -40.98 -16.86
C ASN A 194 -43.97 -40.56 -18.35
N LEU A 195 -43.12 -39.71 -18.88
CA LEU A 195 -43.15 -39.30 -20.27
C LEU A 195 -42.44 -40.34 -21.19
N ILE A 196 -41.36 -40.95 -20.72
CA ILE A 196 -40.62 -41.96 -21.48
C ILE A 196 -41.44 -43.24 -21.66
N ASN A 197 -42.21 -43.65 -20.66
CA ASN A 197 -43.06 -44.83 -20.73
C ASN A 197 -44.29 -44.68 -21.66
N ARG A 198 -44.68 -43.47 -22.05
CA ARG A 198 -45.76 -43.24 -23.03
C ARG A 198 -45.31 -43.33 -24.46
N PHE A 199 -44.01 -43.21 -24.75
CA PHE A 199 -43.49 -43.30 -26.14
C PHE A 199 -42.99 -44.69 -26.53
N ASN A 200 -42.84 -45.61 -25.57
CA ASN A 200 -42.37 -46.98 -25.83
C ASN A 200 -43.53 -48.01 -25.96
N ASN A 201 -44.79 -47.56 -25.86
CA ASN A 201 -45.97 -48.43 -26.00
C ASN A 201 -46.92 -47.95 -27.14
N SER A 202 -46.37 -47.42 -28.20
CA SER A 202 -47.13 -47.10 -29.42
C SER A 202 -46.51 -47.79 -30.60
#